data_409fb613c1fb52c3f99f372656cb8c28
#
_entry.id   409fb613c1fb52c3f99f372656cb8c28
#
_cell.length_a   1.000
_cell.length_b   1.000
_cell.length_c   1.000
_cell.angle_alpha   90.00
_cell.angle_beta   90.00
_cell.angle_gamma   90.00
#
_symmetry.space_group_name_H-M   'P 1'
#
loop_
_entity.id
_entity.type
_entity.pdbx_description
1 polymer ?
#
loop_
_entity_poly.entity_id
_entity_poly.type
_entity_poly.pdbx_seq_one_letter_code
_entity_poly.pdbx_strand_id
1 'polypeptide(L)'
;MYYYSWPYNYPFLPEMMGFWAFVAFVFGTCIGSFLNVCIWRIPREESIFSPPSRCPKCGHWIRWYENIPLLSWTFLRGKCSQCGNRISFRYFFVELLTGVMFLLVWLRIIFEQKPLALAIIYFAVTMLVITTVFIDIEHRIIPDETTYPVMFVGLAVPLIFPEVWGRDTRLEAFIVSFAGFAVALLLMLAFSLAG
;
A
#
# COMPACT_ATOMS: atom_id res chain seq x y z
N MET A 1 30.60 -22.56 -5.83
CA MET A 1 30.27 -21.43 -4.96
C MET A 1 30.18 -20.20 -5.87
N TYR A 2 28.98 -19.86 -6.39
CA TYR A 2 28.81 -18.70 -7.24
C TYR A 2 28.77 -17.46 -6.35
N TYR A 3 29.83 -16.68 -6.34
CA TYR A 3 29.80 -15.31 -5.85
C TYR A 3 28.93 -14.50 -6.83
N TYR A 4 27.69 -14.32 -6.51
CA TYR A 4 26.84 -13.34 -7.17
C TYR A 4 27.41 -11.96 -6.87
N SER A 5 28.04 -11.32 -7.87
CA SER A 5 28.39 -9.91 -7.80
C SER A 5 27.10 -9.10 -7.90
N TRP A 6 26.58 -8.70 -6.77
CA TRP A 6 25.40 -7.84 -6.70
C TRP A 6 25.70 -6.50 -7.38
N PRO A 7 24.94 -6.08 -8.41
CA PRO A 7 25.19 -4.79 -9.07
C PRO A 7 24.97 -3.61 -8.12
N TYR A 8 24.10 -3.79 -7.11
CA TYR A 8 24.00 -2.89 -5.98
C TYR A 8 24.62 -3.61 -4.77
N ASN A 9 25.80 -3.14 -4.35
CA ASN A 9 26.51 -3.73 -3.24
C ASN A 9 25.79 -3.40 -1.92
N TYR A 10 24.89 -4.30 -1.47
CA TYR A 10 24.21 -4.24 -0.19
C TYR A 10 24.88 -5.22 0.79
N PRO A 11 26.07 -4.90 1.34
CA PRO A 11 26.88 -5.85 2.10
C PRO A 11 26.20 -6.36 3.38
N PHE A 12 25.20 -5.63 3.88
CA PHE A 12 24.49 -6.00 5.12
C PHE A 12 23.20 -6.82 4.89
N LEU A 13 22.72 -6.94 3.65
CA LEU A 13 21.41 -7.53 3.39
C LEU A 13 21.36 -9.06 3.43
N PRO A 14 22.38 -9.81 2.97
CA PRO A 14 22.30 -11.28 3.00
C PRO A 14 22.22 -11.85 4.42
N GLU A 15 22.99 -11.30 5.35
CA GLU A 15 23.03 -11.78 6.75
C GLU A 15 21.80 -11.32 7.55
N MET A 16 21.25 -10.14 7.24
CA MET A 16 20.12 -9.54 7.95
C MET A 16 18.81 -9.57 7.16
N MET A 17 18.72 -10.36 6.10
CA MET A 17 17.56 -10.37 5.21
C MET A 17 16.26 -10.69 5.97
N GLY A 18 16.30 -11.66 6.87
CA GLY A 18 15.14 -11.99 7.72
C GLY A 18 14.71 -10.85 8.64
N PHE A 19 15.67 -10.13 9.21
CA PHE A 19 15.39 -8.97 10.06
C PHE A 19 14.71 -7.85 9.26
N TRP A 20 15.26 -7.47 8.10
CA TRP A 20 14.67 -6.41 7.27
C TRP A 20 13.32 -6.81 6.67
N ALA A 21 13.13 -8.10 6.34
CA ALA A 21 11.84 -8.63 5.92
C ALA A 21 10.80 -8.48 7.04
N PHE A 22 11.16 -8.80 8.28
CA PHE A 22 10.31 -8.59 9.44
C PHE A 22 10.00 -7.10 9.68
N VAL A 23 11.00 -6.23 9.56
CA VAL A 23 10.81 -4.77 9.66
C VAL A 23 9.84 -4.26 8.59
N ALA A 24 9.99 -4.70 7.34
CA ALA A 24 9.08 -4.33 6.25
C ALA A 24 7.63 -4.79 6.54
N PHE A 25 7.45 -6.00 7.05
CA PHE A 25 6.14 -6.51 7.46
C PHE A 25 5.52 -5.65 8.57
N VAL A 26 6.25 -5.42 9.67
CA VAL A 26 5.76 -4.62 10.80
C VAL A 26 5.45 -3.18 10.37
N PHE A 27 6.32 -2.58 9.59
CA PHE A 27 6.07 -1.24 9.02
C PHE A 27 4.80 -1.23 8.16
N GLY A 28 4.63 -2.25 7.30
CA GLY A 28 3.43 -2.42 6.49
C GLY A 28 2.16 -2.56 7.32
N THR A 29 2.19 -3.29 8.45
CA THR A 29 1.01 -3.38 9.32
C THR A 29 0.67 -2.05 9.98
N CYS A 30 1.67 -1.25 10.38
CA CYS A 30 1.46 0.11 10.91
C CYS A 30 0.83 1.02 9.86
N ILE A 31 1.33 0.97 8.63
CA ILE A 31 0.71 1.66 7.49
C ILE A 31 -0.73 1.16 7.29
N GLY A 32 -0.99 -0.14 7.31
CA GLY A 32 -2.32 -0.72 7.17
C GLY A 32 -3.33 -0.19 8.20
N SER A 33 -2.87 0.02 9.45
CA SER A 33 -3.71 0.67 10.48
C SER A 33 -4.08 2.11 10.09
N PHE A 34 -3.13 2.87 9.52
CA PHE A 34 -3.43 4.20 8.97
C PHE A 34 -4.35 4.13 7.73
N LEU A 35 -4.16 3.14 6.85
CA LEU A 35 -5.06 2.98 5.69
C LEU A 35 -6.52 2.74 6.11
N ASN A 36 -6.78 2.06 7.22
CA ASN A 36 -8.13 1.93 7.77
C ASN A 36 -8.76 3.29 8.09
N VAL A 37 -7.97 4.26 8.55
CA VAL A 37 -8.44 5.65 8.75
C VAL A 37 -8.74 6.31 7.42
N CYS A 38 -7.87 6.15 6.42
CA CYS A 38 -8.07 6.70 5.08
C CYS A 38 -9.34 6.12 4.43
N ILE A 39 -9.53 4.80 4.45
CA ILE A 39 -10.70 4.10 3.90
C ILE A 39 -12.00 4.62 4.52
N TRP A 40 -11.99 4.94 5.82
CA TRP A 40 -13.17 5.46 6.49
C TRP A 40 -13.42 6.94 6.21
N ARG A 41 -12.37 7.78 6.17
CA ARG A 41 -12.47 9.23 6.17
C ARG A 41 -12.52 9.86 4.78
N ILE A 42 -11.74 9.34 3.82
CA ILE A 42 -11.68 9.92 2.46
C ILE A 42 -13.08 10.00 1.83
N PRO A 43 -13.92 8.93 1.82
CA PRO A 43 -15.26 9.01 1.23
C PRO A 43 -16.23 9.95 1.95
N ARG A 44 -15.86 10.40 3.15
CA ARG A 44 -16.67 11.33 3.98
C ARG A 44 -16.12 12.76 3.98
N GLU A 45 -15.06 12.98 3.20
CA GLU A 45 -14.36 14.28 3.14
C GLU A 45 -13.85 14.75 4.52
N GLU A 46 -13.57 13.78 5.42
CA GLU A 46 -13.08 14.05 6.76
C GLU A 46 -11.55 14.12 6.77
N SER A 47 -10.98 14.97 7.65
CA SER A 47 -9.53 15.05 7.82
C SER A 47 -8.94 13.73 8.29
N ILE A 48 -7.92 13.22 7.58
CA ILE A 48 -7.21 11.98 7.93
C ILE A 48 -6.27 12.15 9.15
N PHE A 49 -5.95 13.40 9.54
CA PHE A 49 -5.03 13.70 10.63
C PHE A 49 -5.72 14.00 11.95
N SER A 50 -6.93 14.55 11.92
CA SER A 50 -7.64 15.00 13.13
C SER A 50 -9.15 14.80 12.99
N PRO A 51 -9.87 14.49 14.06
CA PRO A 51 -9.42 14.14 15.43
C PRO A 51 -8.81 12.73 15.53
N PRO A 52 -8.20 12.34 16.67
CA PRO A 52 -7.75 10.96 16.89
C PRO A 52 -8.88 9.93 16.76
N SER A 53 -8.52 8.65 16.55
CA SER A 53 -9.49 7.57 16.39
C SER A 53 -10.28 7.34 17.68
N ARG A 54 -11.60 7.11 17.54
CA ARG A 54 -12.52 6.88 18.66
C ARG A 54 -13.51 5.76 18.34
N CYS A 55 -14.00 5.11 19.37
CA CYS A 55 -15.06 4.14 19.22
C CYS A 55 -16.34 4.83 18.75
N PRO A 56 -16.97 4.41 17.64
CA PRO A 56 -18.18 5.08 17.13
C PRO A 56 -19.40 4.92 18.07
N LYS A 57 -19.40 3.93 18.97
CA LYS A 57 -20.53 3.66 19.85
C LYS A 57 -20.45 4.42 21.18
N CYS A 58 -19.29 4.44 21.85
CA CYS A 58 -19.15 5.04 23.18
C CYS A 58 -18.28 6.31 23.21
N GLY A 59 -17.67 6.72 22.06
CA GLY A 59 -16.82 7.89 21.99
C GLY A 59 -15.44 7.73 22.65
N HIS A 60 -15.12 6.55 23.23
CA HIS A 60 -13.82 6.30 23.85
C HIS A 60 -12.68 6.57 22.86
N TRP A 61 -11.70 7.34 23.27
CA TRP A 61 -10.48 7.60 22.52
C TRP A 61 -9.59 6.36 22.52
N ILE A 62 -9.25 5.85 21.31
CA ILE A 62 -8.38 4.69 21.17
C ILE A 62 -6.97 5.08 21.61
N ARG A 63 -6.46 4.44 22.67
CA ARG A 63 -5.11 4.67 23.19
C ARG A 63 -4.08 4.04 22.25
N TRP A 64 -2.84 4.52 22.27
CA TRP A 64 -1.79 4.03 21.37
C TRP A 64 -1.58 2.51 21.44
N TYR A 65 -1.64 1.90 22.65
CA TYR A 65 -1.50 0.46 22.83
C TYR A 65 -2.75 -0.35 22.42
N GLU A 66 -3.89 0.28 22.29
CA GLU A 66 -5.12 -0.29 21.74
C GLU A 66 -5.14 -0.23 20.21
N ASN A 67 -4.13 0.41 19.60
CA ASN A 67 -3.98 0.59 18.17
C ASN A 67 -2.70 -0.07 17.63
N ILE A 68 -2.07 -0.99 18.38
CA ILE A 68 -0.95 -1.78 17.88
C ILE A 68 -1.50 -2.75 16.85
N PRO A 69 -1.03 -2.64 15.56
CA PRO A 69 -1.62 -3.40 14.46
C PRO A 69 -1.60 -4.91 14.73
N LEU A 70 -2.64 -5.60 14.30
CA LEU A 70 -2.91 -7.03 14.47
C LEU A 70 -3.05 -7.45 15.95
N LEU A 71 -2.15 -7.01 16.81
CA LEU A 71 -2.09 -7.43 18.21
C LEU A 71 -3.30 -6.93 19.00
N SER A 72 -3.63 -5.64 18.89
CA SER A 72 -4.75 -5.06 19.64
C SER A 72 -6.07 -5.71 19.27
N TRP A 73 -6.32 -5.92 17.97
CA TRP A 73 -7.54 -6.60 17.54
C TRP A 73 -7.62 -8.03 18.08
N THR A 74 -6.52 -8.77 18.06
CA THR A 74 -6.42 -10.16 18.54
C THR A 74 -6.62 -10.23 20.05
N PHE A 75 -5.92 -9.40 20.84
CA PHE A 75 -6.02 -9.41 22.31
C PHE A 75 -7.38 -8.93 22.80
N LEU A 76 -7.96 -7.92 22.16
CA LEU A 76 -9.31 -7.42 22.46
C LEU A 76 -10.40 -8.28 21.84
N ARG A 77 -10.04 -9.36 21.13
CA ARG A 77 -10.99 -10.28 20.47
C ARG A 77 -11.98 -9.54 19.55
N GLY A 78 -11.49 -8.54 18.83
CA GLY A 78 -12.30 -7.70 17.95
C GLY A 78 -13.37 -6.89 18.66
N LYS A 79 -13.11 -6.41 19.89
CA LYS A 79 -14.06 -5.63 20.68
C LYS A 79 -13.44 -4.35 21.24
N CYS A 80 -14.26 -3.33 21.42
CA CYS A 80 -13.85 -2.12 22.12
C CYS A 80 -13.54 -2.43 23.59
N SER A 81 -12.43 -1.92 24.12
CA SER A 81 -11.98 -2.11 25.51
C SER A 81 -12.98 -1.57 26.55
N GLN A 82 -13.74 -0.54 26.20
CA GLN A 82 -14.66 0.14 27.13
C GLN A 82 -16.09 -0.41 27.08
N CYS A 83 -16.67 -0.52 25.88
CA CYS A 83 -18.08 -0.86 25.74
C CYS A 83 -18.34 -2.25 25.14
N GLY A 84 -17.30 -3.01 24.80
CA GLY A 84 -17.44 -4.34 24.21
C GLY A 84 -18.03 -4.37 22.79
N ASN A 85 -18.27 -3.21 22.17
CA ASN A 85 -18.78 -3.14 20.79
C ASN A 85 -17.83 -3.84 19.82
N ARG A 86 -18.36 -4.60 18.86
CA ARG A 86 -17.55 -5.34 17.88
C ARG A 86 -16.84 -4.40 16.93
N ILE A 87 -15.54 -4.66 16.72
CA ILE A 87 -14.69 -4.00 15.71
C ILE A 87 -14.65 -4.93 14.49
N SER A 88 -14.95 -4.39 13.31
CA SER A 88 -14.98 -5.16 12.07
C SER A 88 -13.66 -5.91 11.83
N PHE A 89 -13.73 -7.14 11.35
CA PHE A 89 -12.58 -7.93 10.92
C PHE A 89 -11.79 -7.25 9.79
N ARG A 90 -12.42 -6.37 9.00
CA ARG A 90 -11.75 -5.58 7.96
C ARG A 90 -10.50 -4.86 8.49
N TYR A 91 -10.56 -4.30 9.72
CA TYR A 91 -9.40 -3.59 10.30
C TYR A 91 -8.18 -4.50 10.40
N PHE A 92 -8.36 -5.69 10.96
CA PHE A 92 -7.31 -6.70 11.04
C PHE A 92 -6.84 -7.15 9.65
N PHE A 93 -7.77 -7.35 8.72
CA PHE A 93 -7.46 -7.84 7.39
C PHE A 93 -6.66 -6.82 6.56
N VAL A 94 -7.01 -5.53 6.60
CA VAL A 94 -6.26 -4.47 5.91
C VAL A 94 -4.84 -4.35 6.48
N GLU A 95 -4.69 -4.43 7.80
CA GLU A 95 -3.37 -4.40 8.45
C GLU A 95 -2.50 -5.57 8.03
N LEU A 96 -3.04 -6.80 8.06
CA LEU A 96 -2.34 -7.99 7.64
C LEU A 96 -1.98 -7.96 6.15
N LEU A 97 -2.94 -7.62 5.30
CA LEU A 97 -2.74 -7.52 3.86
C LEU A 97 -1.63 -6.53 3.52
N THR A 98 -1.66 -5.33 4.12
CA THR A 98 -0.63 -4.32 3.89
C THR A 98 0.74 -4.79 4.37
N GLY A 99 0.81 -5.44 5.54
CA GLY A 99 2.05 -6.04 6.04
C GLY A 99 2.63 -7.09 5.10
N VAL A 100 1.78 -8.01 4.61
CA VAL A 100 2.19 -9.05 3.66
C VAL A 100 2.63 -8.44 2.32
N MET A 101 1.91 -7.46 1.79
CA MET A 101 2.28 -6.81 0.54
C MET A 101 3.61 -6.06 0.65
N PHE A 102 3.87 -5.37 1.76
CA PHE A 102 5.15 -4.72 2.01
C PHE A 102 6.30 -5.73 2.12
N LEU A 103 6.06 -6.85 2.80
CA LEU A 103 7.01 -7.96 2.84
C LEU A 103 7.33 -8.49 1.44
N LEU A 104 6.31 -8.75 0.62
CA LEU A 104 6.48 -9.27 -0.75
C LEU A 104 7.23 -8.27 -1.65
N VAL A 105 6.89 -6.98 -1.58
CA VAL A 105 7.60 -5.92 -2.29
C VAL A 105 9.06 -5.89 -1.87
N TRP A 106 9.34 -5.94 -0.56
CA TRP A 106 10.71 -5.96 -0.03
C TRP A 106 11.50 -7.15 -0.57
N LEU A 107 10.94 -8.36 -0.44
CA LEU A 107 11.58 -9.58 -0.93
C LEU A 107 11.86 -9.52 -2.42
N ARG A 108 10.90 -9.02 -3.21
CA ARG A 108 11.07 -8.88 -4.66
C ARG A 108 12.21 -7.93 -5.02
N ILE A 109 12.29 -6.76 -4.38
CA ILE A 109 13.38 -5.79 -4.59
C ILE A 109 14.75 -6.42 -4.32
N ILE A 110 14.86 -7.19 -3.24
CA ILE A 110 16.12 -7.85 -2.87
C ILE A 110 16.46 -8.99 -3.84
N PHE A 111 15.51 -9.88 -4.15
CA PHE A 111 15.77 -11.01 -5.04
C PHE A 111 16.06 -10.59 -6.49
N GLU A 112 15.37 -9.56 -7.00
CA GLU A 112 15.61 -9.02 -8.34
C GLU A 112 16.75 -7.99 -8.39
N GLN A 113 17.40 -7.72 -7.25
CA GLN A 113 18.51 -6.75 -7.14
C GLN A 113 18.15 -5.36 -7.70
N LYS A 114 16.93 -4.91 -7.42
CA LYS A 114 16.45 -3.60 -7.87
C LYS A 114 16.92 -2.49 -6.92
N PRO A 115 17.01 -1.24 -7.41
CA PRO A 115 17.31 -0.10 -6.55
C PRO A 115 16.35 0.02 -5.38
N LEU A 116 16.85 0.26 -4.15
CA LEU A 116 16.00 0.43 -2.95
C LEU A 116 15.00 1.59 -3.08
N ALA A 117 15.32 2.60 -3.89
CA ALA A 117 14.39 3.68 -4.20
C ALA A 117 13.06 3.17 -4.78
N LEU A 118 13.09 2.07 -5.55
CA LEU A 118 11.87 1.43 -6.08
C LEU A 118 10.99 0.81 -4.97
N ALA A 119 11.58 0.35 -3.86
CA ALA A 119 10.78 -0.15 -2.74
C ALA A 119 9.86 0.93 -2.18
N ILE A 120 10.34 2.16 -2.04
CA ILE A 120 9.54 3.31 -1.56
C ILE A 120 8.38 3.57 -2.52
N ILE A 121 8.65 3.57 -3.81
CA ILE A 121 7.64 3.79 -4.86
C ILE A 121 6.58 2.69 -4.81
N TYR A 122 7.00 1.42 -4.76
CA TYR A 122 6.07 0.29 -4.71
C TYR A 122 5.26 0.25 -3.40
N PHE A 123 5.86 0.65 -2.26
CA PHE A 123 5.11 0.82 -1.02
C PHE A 123 4.03 1.89 -1.17
N ALA A 124 4.37 3.06 -1.73
CA ALA A 124 3.40 4.13 -1.96
C ALA A 124 2.26 3.68 -2.90
N VAL A 125 2.58 3.02 -4.02
CA VAL A 125 1.58 2.46 -4.94
C VAL A 125 0.70 1.42 -4.23
N THR A 126 1.30 0.53 -3.44
CA THR A 126 0.56 -0.48 -2.67
C THR A 126 -0.44 0.16 -1.70
N MET A 127 -0.03 1.22 -0.98
CA MET A 127 -0.93 1.97 -0.10
C MET A 127 -2.12 2.55 -0.86
N LEU A 128 -1.86 3.22 -1.98
CA LEU A 128 -2.91 3.85 -2.79
C LEU A 128 -3.87 2.79 -3.36
N VAL A 129 -3.35 1.70 -3.89
CA VAL A 129 -4.16 0.61 -4.46
C VAL A 129 -5.03 -0.06 -3.39
N ILE A 130 -4.47 -0.41 -2.22
CA ILE A 130 -5.25 -1.01 -1.14
C ILE A 130 -6.36 -0.04 -0.70
N THR A 131 -6.04 1.25 -0.50
CA THR A 131 -7.03 2.25 -0.10
C THR A 131 -8.16 2.35 -1.12
N THR A 132 -7.84 2.47 -2.42
CA THR A 132 -8.83 2.56 -3.51
C THR A 132 -9.72 1.33 -3.55
N VAL A 133 -9.13 0.13 -3.52
CA VAL A 133 -9.88 -1.14 -3.58
C VAL A 133 -10.87 -1.26 -2.42
N PHE A 134 -10.47 -0.94 -1.19
CA PHE A 134 -11.37 -1.04 -0.04
C PHE A 134 -12.43 0.06 -0.02
N ILE A 135 -12.13 1.26 -0.52
CA ILE A 135 -13.14 2.31 -0.70
C ILE A 135 -14.17 1.88 -1.76
N ASP A 136 -13.71 1.32 -2.88
CA ASP A 136 -14.62 0.85 -3.93
C ASP A 136 -15.52 -0.29 -3.45
N ILE A 137 -14.98 -1.27 -2.72
CA ILE A 137 -15.76 -2.37 -2.14
C ILE A 137 -16.86 -1.85 -1.19
N GLU A 138 -16.58 -0.82 -0.39
CA GLU A 138 -17.53 -0.32 0.63
C GLU A 138 -18.48 0.74 0.09
N HIS A 139 -18.00 1.62 -0.78
CA HIS A 139 -18.70 2.82 -1.20
C HIS A 139 -19.03 2.85 -2.70
N ARG A 140 -18.43 1.96 -3.50
CA ARG A 140 -18.56 1.91 -4.98
C ARG A 140 -18.18 3.23 -5.62
N ILE A 141 -17.14 3.86 -5.11
CA ILE A 141 -16.54 5.09 -5.65
C ILE A 141 -15.02 4.89 -5.76
N ILE A 142 -14.41 5.54 -6.74
CA ILE A 142 -12.96 5.57 -6.92
C ILE A 142 -12.49 6.99 -6.61
N PRO A 143 -11.80 7.24 -5.47
CA PRO A 143 -11.40 8.58 -5.08
C PRO A 143 -10.30 9.13 -6.00
N ASP A 144 -10.43 10.38 -6.38
CA ASP A 144 -9.43 11.10 -7.18
C ASP A 144 -8.08 11.22 -6.44
N GLU A 145 -8.12 11.39 -5.13
CA GLU A 145 -6.96 11.52 -4.24
C GLU A 145 -6.03 10.31 -4.29
N THR A 146 -6.54 9.14 -4.65
CA THR A 146 -5.74 7.91 -4.78
C THR A 146 -5.43 7.61 -6.24
N THR A 147 -6.31 7.94 -7.16
CA THR A 147 -6.21 7.59 -8.59
C THR A 147 -5.17 8.44 -9.30
N TYR A 148 -5.24 9.79 -9.17
CA TYR A 148 -4.28 10.66 -9.85
C TYR A 148 -2.82 10.43 -9.43
N PRO A 149 -2.48 10.24 -8.13
CA PRO A 149 -1.10 9.91 -7.76
C PRO A 149 -0.60 8.60 -8.38
N VAL A 150 -1.43 7.55 -8.45
CA VAL A 150 -1.03 6.28 -9.09
C VAL A 150 -0.77 6.47 -10.58
N MET A 151 -1.64 7.20 -11.28
CA MET A 151 -1.46 7.51 -12.70
C MET A 151 -0.17 8.29 -12.95
N PHE A 152 0.10 9.32 -12.14
CA PHE A 152 1.33 10.10 -12.23
C PHE A 152 2.57 9.24 -12.00
N VAL A 153 2.58 8.42 -10.95
CA VAL A 153 3.68 7.50 -10.65
C VAL A 153 3.90 6.52 -11.80
N GLY A 154 2.82 5.94 -12.36
CA GLY A 154 2.89 5.01 -13.48
C GLY A 154 3.56 5.61 -14.73
N LEU A 155 3.37 6.90 -14.99
CA LEU A 155 3.99 7.61 -16.11
C LEU A 155 5.40 8.13 -15.79
N ALA A 156 5.66 8.53 -14.54
CA ALA A 156 6.95 9.13 -14.14
C ALA A 156 8.04 8.09 -13.87
N VAL A 157 7.70 6.95 -13.25
CA VAL A 157 8.67 5.92 -12.87
C VAL A 157 9.48 5.39 -14.04
N PRO A 158 8.91 5.10 -15.24
CA PRO A 158 9.69 4.64 -16.40
C PRO A 158 10.75 5.62 -16.88
N LEU A 159 10.57 6.91 -16.64
CA LEU A 159 11.57 7.95 -17.00
C LEU A 159 12.79 7.93 -16.08
N ILE A 160 12.62 7.43 -14.84
CA ILE A 160 13.68 7.36 -13.83
C ILE A 160 14.33 5.97 -13.83
N PHE A 161 13.50 4.91 -13.94
CA PHE A 161 13.89 3.50 -13.85
C PHE A 161 13.36 2.72 -15.06
N PRO A 162 13.94 2.88 -16.26
CA PRO A 162 13.48 2.21 -17.48
C PRO A 162 13.52 0.69 -17.38
N GLU A 163 14.43 0.15 -16.57
CA GLU A 163 14.57 -1.29 -16.30
C GLU A 163 13.34 -1.93 -15.64
N VAL A 164 12.41 -1.16 -15.07
CA VAL A 164 11.13 -1.67 -14.53
C VAL A 164 10.31 -2.33 -15.63
N TRP A 165 10.39 -1.79 -16.85
CA TRP A 165 9.71 -2.32 -18.04
C TRP A 165 10.62 -3.19 -18.93
N GLY A 166 11.83 -3.54 -18.44
CA GLY A 166 12.81 -4.32 -19.23
C GLY A 166 13.25 -3.58 -20.49
N ARG A 167 13.39 -2.25 -20.39
CA ARG A 167 13.82 -1.38 -21.49
C ARG A 167 15.15 -0.72 -21.16
N ASP A 168 15.99 -0.54 -22.18
CA ASP A 168 17.30 0.07 -22.03
C ASP A 168 17.22 1.60 -22.10
N THR A 169 16.21 2.13 -22.77
CA THR A 169 16.05 3.58 -22.94
C THR A 169 14.81 4.11 -22.20
N ARG A 170 14.94 5.32 -21.65
CA ARG A 170 13.85 6.03 -20.96
C ARG A 170 12.67 6.28 -21.88
N LEU A 171 12.94 6.60 -23.15
CA LEU A 171 11.91 6.90 -24.13
C LEU A 171 11.06 5.66 -24.44
N GLU A 172 11.68 4.50 -24.68
CA GLU A 172 10.94 3.24 -24.89
C GLU A 172 10.10 2.85 -23.67
N ALA A 173 10.67 2.95 -22.47
CA ALA A 173 9.94 2.66 -21.23
C ALA A 173 8.72 3.58 -21.05
N PHE A 174 8.89 4.88 -21.36
CA PHE A 174 7.80 5.84 -21.32
C PHE A 174 6.72 5.54 -22.36
N ILE A 175 7.10 5.21 -23.62
CA ILE A 175 6.14 4.86 -24.68
C ILE A 175 5.32 3.65 -24.29
N VAL A 176 5.94 2.61 -23.71
CA VAL A 176 5.21 1.40 -23.26
C VAL A 176 4.23 1.75 -22.14
N SER A 177 4.65 2.55 -21.16
CA SER A 177 3.78 2.98 -20.06
C SER A 177 2.61 3.83 -20.56
N PHE A 178 2.90 4.79 -21.46
CA PHE A 178 1.88 5.64 -22.06
C PHE A 178 0.89 4.85 -22.92
N ALA A 179 1.37 3.86 -23.68
CA ALA A 179 0.51 2.97 -24.45
C ALA A 179 -0.43 2.17 -23.55
N GLY A 180 0.07 1.62 -22.43
CA GLY A 180 -0.76 0.97 -21.42
C GLY A 180 -1.84 1.89 -20.83
N PHE A 181 -1.46 3.13 -20.49
CA PHE A 181 -2.39 4.14 -20.03
C PHE A 181 -3.46 4.47 -21.08
N ALA A 182 -3.06 4.67 -22.35
CA ALA A 182 -3.99 4.98 -23.43
C ALA A 182 -4.98 3.82 -23.69
N VAL A 183 -4.50 2.57 -23.67
CA VAL A 183 -5.37 1.39 -23.81
C VAL A 183 -6.38 1.31 -22.66
N ALA A 184 -5.95 1.50 -21.42
CA ALA A 184 -6.84 1.49 -20.26
C ALA A 184 -7.91 2.58 -20.36
N LEU A 185 -7.52 3.80 -20.77
CA LEU A 185 -8.45 4.91 -20.98
C LEU A 185 -9.48 4.59 -22.09
N LEU A 186 -9.04 4.06 -23.23
CA LEU A 186 -9.91 3.67 -24.32
C LEU A 186 -10.91 2.59 -23.91
N LEU A 187 -10.49 1.60 -23.14
CA LEU A 187 -11.37 0.58 -22.59
C LEU A 187 -12.41 1.17 -21.64
N MET A 188 -12.02 2.07 -20.72
CA MET A 188 -12.97 2.75 -19.84
C MET A 188 -13.98 3.57 -20.61
N LEU A 189 -13.55 4.31 -21.63
CA LEU A 189 -14.45 5.07 -22.49
C LEU A 189 -15.42 4.16 -23.27
N ALA A 190 -14.93 3.05 -23.81
CA ALA A 190 -15.77 2.07 -24.49
C ALA A 190 -16.85 1.48 -23.58
N PHE A 191 -16.52 1.12 -22.33
CA PHE A 191 -17.50 0.66 -21.35
C PHE A 191 -18.49 1.75 -20.96
N SER A 192 -18.03 2.99 -20.81
CA SER A 192 -18.91 4.13 -20.48
C SER A 192 -19.91 4.49 -21.61
N LEU A 193 -19.54 4.22 -22.86
CA LEU A 193 -20.41 4.46 -24.02
C LEU A 193 -21.38 3.30 -24.30
N ALA A 194 -21.07 2.11 -23.79
CA ALA A 194 -21.86 0.89 -24.02
C ALA A 194 -22.94 0.66 -22.93
N GLY A 195 -22.91 1.37 -21.82
CA GLY A 195 -23.83 1.26 -20.68
C GLY A 195 -24.66 2.49 -20.50
#